data_7d4b3df83209d3b6d53db9af5ef40ce9
#
_entry.id   7d4b3df83209d3b6d53db9af5ef40ce9
#
_cell.length_a   1.000
_cell.length_b   1.000
_cell.length_c   1.000
_cell.angle_alpha   90.00
_cell.angle_beta   90.00
_cell.angle_gamma   90.00
#
_symmetry.space_group_name_H-M   'P 1'
#
loop_
_entity.id
_entity.type
_entity.pdbx_description
1 polymer ?
#
loop_
_entity_poly.entity_id
_entity_poly.type
_entity_poly.pdbx_seq_one_letter_code
_entity_poly.pdbx_strand_id
1 'polypeptide(L)' 'MSLMTTDQRVAANVRAELARRRINRQALAKAMGIGPMAISRRMSGQVSFSIAELYRVAEILKVDISALIAIDQAVAS' A
#
# COMPACT_ATOMS: atom_id res chain seq x y z
N MET A 1 -17.08 10.35 -13.31
CA MET A 1 -16.47 9.10 -12.86
C MET A 1 -15.05 9.35 -12.39
N SER A 2 -14.72 8.87 -11.22
CA SER A 2 -13.42 9.06 -10.64
C SER A 2 -12.49 7.93 -11.04
N LEU A 3 -11.34 8.28 -11.58
CA LEU A 3 -10.33 7.29 -11.94
C LEU A 3 -9.17 7.38 -10.94
N MET A 4 -8.89 6.27 -10.33
CA MET A 4 -7.76 6.20 -9.41
C MET A 4 -6.47 6.09 -10.20
N THR A 5 -5.44 6.80 -9.74
CA THR A 5 -4.10 6.62 -10.29
C THR A 5 -3.54 5.28 -9.84
N THR A 6 -2.47 4.85 -10.48
CA THR A 6 -1.78 3.62 -10.05
C THR A 6 -1.34 3.73 -8.59
N ASP A 7 -0.80 4.89 -8.20
CA ASP A 7 -0.38 5.08 -6.81
C ASP A 7 -1.53 4.99 -5.83
N GLN A 8 -2.68 5.53 -6.21
CA GLN A 8 -3.88 5.42 -5.37
C GLN A 8 -4.36 3.99 -5.25
N ARG A 9 -4.26 3.21 -6.33
CA ARG A 9 -4.65 1.80 -6.29
C ARG A 9 -3.72 0.99 -5.42
N VAL A 10 -2.41 1.24 -5.53
CA VAL A 10 -1.44 0.57 -4.68
C VAL A 10 -1.70 0.93 -3.21
N ALA A 11 -1.93 2.21 -2.94
CA ALA A 11 -2.24 2.65 -1.58
C ALA A 11 -3.50 1.96 -1.05
N ALA A 12 -4.52 1.83 -1.89
CA ALA A 12 -5.76 1.14 -1.50
C ALA A 12 -5.50 -0.33 -1.18
N ASN A 13 -4.64 -0.98 -1.98
CA ASN A 13 -4.27 -2.37 -1.71
C ASN A 13 -3.55 -2.51 -0.38
N VAL A 14 -2.62 -1.59 -0.09
CA VAL A 14 -1.91 -1.61 1.18
C VAL A 14 -2.90 -1.40 2.34
N ARG A 15 -3.82 -0.44 2.21
CA ARG A 15 -4.82 -0.22 3.25
C ARG A 15 -5.67 -1.45 3.50
N ALA A 16 -6.07 -2.13 2.42
CA ALA A 16 -6.88 -3.33 2.54
C ALA A 16 -6.14 -4.44 3.28
N GLU A 17 -4.86 -4.63 2.98
CA GLU A 17 -4.07 -5.65 3.65
C GLU A 17 -3.82 -5.31 5.11
N LEU A 18 -3.60 -4.04 5.42
CA LEU A 18 -3.47 -3.61 6.81
C LEU A 18 -4.78 -3.88 7.58
N ALA A 19 -5.91 -3.55 6.98
CA ALA A 19 -7.20 -3.75 7.62
C ALA A 19 -7.46 -5.23 7.89
N ARG A 20 -7.15 -6.10 6.94
CA ARG A 20 -7.33 -7.55 7.12
C ARG A 20 -6.51 -8.08 8.28
N ARG A 21 -5.36 -7.49 8.55
CA ARG A 21 -4.43 -7.95 9.59
C ARG A 21 -4.53 -7.13 10.86
N ARG A 22 -5.42 -6.14 10.87
CA ARG A 22 -5.61 -5.25 12.02
C ARG A 22 -4.31 -4.57 12.42
N ILE A 23 -3.53 -4.17 11.42
CA ILE A 23 -2.29 -3.42 11.62
C ILE A 23 -2.58 -1.98 11.25
N ASN A 24 -2.25 -1.03 12.14
CA ASN A 24 -2.46 0.37 11.83
C ASN A 24 -1.26 0.92 11.06
N ARG A 25 -1.47 2.09 10.44
CA ARG A 25 -0.42 2.67 9.61
C ARG A 25 0.79 3.10 10.42
N GLN A 26 0.59 3.44 11.68
CA GLN A 26 1.72 3.82 12.54
C GLN A 26 2.66 2.64 12.77
N ALA A 27 2.10 1.46 12.97
CA ALA A 27 2.90 0.25 13.11
C ALA A 27 3.65 -0.05 11.83
N LEU A 28 3.00 0.13 10.68
CA LEU A 28 3.66 -0.06 9.40
C LEU A 28 4.81 0.93 9.22
N ALA A 29 4.56 2.21 9.50
CA ALA A 29 5.57 3.25 9.37
C ALA A 29 6.79 2.93 10.23
N LYS A 30 6.54 2.53 11.47
CA LYS A 30 7.61 2.17 12.39
C LYS A 30 8.44 1.00 11.85
N ALA A 31 7.76 -0.02 11.35
CA ALA A 31 8.45 -1.19 10.79
C ALA A 31 9.25 -0.83 9.54
N MET A 32 8.80 0.15 8.78
CA MET A 32 9.50 0.62 7.60
C MET A 32 10.60 1.64 7.93
N GLY A 33 10.58 2.18 9.13
CA GLY A 33 11.56 3.20 9.52
C GLY A 33 11.27 4.57 8.95
N ILE A 34 10.01 4.89 8.68
CA ILE A 34 9.63 6.19 8.13
C ILE A 34 8.67 6.90 9.09
N GLY A 35 8.58 8.22 8.93
CA GLY A 35 7.76 9.03 9.81
C GLY A 35 6.28 9.03 9.43
N PRO A 36 5.44 9.62 10.31
CA PRO A 36 3.99 9.61 10.09
C PRO A 36 3.56 10.40 8.86
N MET A 37 4.25 11.48 8.51
CA MET A 37 3.90 12.20 7.29
C MET A 37 4.26 11.41 6.05
N ALA A 38 5.41 10.73 6.10
CA ALA A 38 5.85 9.94 4.95
C ALA A 38 4.88 8.80 4.65
N ILE A 39 4.44 8.10 5.68
CA ILE A 39 3.47 7.01 5.46
C ILE A 39 2.11 7.58 5.03
N SER A 40 1.70 8.69 5.58
CA SER A 40 0.42 9.30 5.25
C SER A 40 0.36 9.70 3.78
N ARG A 41 1.43 10.28 3.26
CA ARG A 41 1.49 10.67 1.85
C ARG A 41 1.44 9.48 0.92
N ARG A 42 2.12 8.39 1.30
CA ARG A 42 2.09 7.15 0.51
C ARG A 42 0.72 6.51 0.55
N MET A 43 0.08 6.53 1.71
CA MET A 43 -1.24 5.91 1.88
C MET A 43 -2.34 6.68 1.17
N SER A 44 -2.12 7.94 0.86
CA SER A 44 -3.09 8.76 0.11
C SER A 44 -2.81 8.75 -1.39
N GLY A 45 -1.68 8.21 -1.81
CA GLY A 45 -1.30 8.20 -3.22
C GLY A 45 -0.61 9.47 -3.67
N GLN A 46 -0.30 10.40 -2.75
CA GLN A 46 0.43 11.61 -3.11
C GLN A 46 1.88 11.32 -3.46
N VAL A 47 2.45 10.34 -2.80
CA VAL A 47 3.82 9.89 -3.04
C VAL A 47 3.76 8.41 -3.36
N SER A 48 4.47 7.99 -4.38
CA SER A 48 4.51 6.59 -4.77
C SER A 48 5.29 5.78 -3.75
N PHE A 49 4.81 4.57 -3.47
CA PHE A 49 5.68 3.58 -2.84
C PHE A 49 6.75 3.19 -3.85
N SER A 50 7.99 3.19 -3.44
CA SER A 50 9.05 2.66 -4.29
C SER A 50 8.92 1.13 -4.36
N ILE A 51 9.56 0.54 -5.35
CA ILE A 51 9.58 -0.93 -5.46
C ILE A 51 10.19 -1.54 -4.20
N ALA A 52 11.28 -0.97 -3.70
CA ALA A 52 11.91 -1.48 -2.49
C ALA A 52 10.97 -1.38 -1.30
N GLU A 53 10.23 -0.27 -1.20
CA GLU A 53 9.25 -0.11 -0.12
C GLU A 53 8.14 -1.14 -0.22
N LEU A 54 7.66 -1.42 -1.43
CA LEU A 54 6.60 -2.40 -1.62
C LEU A 54 7.05 -3.80 -1.23
N TYR A 55 8.28 -4.16 -1.56
CA TYR A 55 8.83 -5.45 -1.10
C TYR A 55 8.90 -5.49 0.42
N ARG A 56 9.29 -4.36 1.03
CA ARG A 56 9.36 -4.28 2.48
C ARG A 56 7.97 -4.42 3.12
N VAL A 57 6.98 -3.74 2.57
CA VAL A 57 5.60 -3.85 3.05
C VAL A 57 5.12 -5.30 2.92
N ALA A 58 5.41 -5.93 1.79
CA ALA A 58 5.03 -7.32 1.57
C ALA A 58 5.65 -8.24 2.62
N GLU A 59 6.92 -8.03 2.96
CA GLU A 59 7.58 -8.79 4.02
C GLU A 59 6.92 -8.57 5.38
N ILE A 60 6.65 -7.30 5.70
CA ILE A 60 6.05 -6.95 7.00
C ILE A 60 4.67 -7.59 7.14
N LEU A 61 3.88 -7.54 6.08
CA LEU A 61 2.52 -8.06 6.10
C LEU A 61 2.45 -9.54 5.77
N LYS A 62 3.57 -10.14 5.37
CA LYS A 62 3.65 -11.56 5.00
C LYS A 62 2.69 -11.89 3.88
N VAL A 63 2.68 -11.06 2.86
CA VAL A 63 1.90 -11.28 1.65
C VAL A 63 2.83 -11.26 0.46
N ASP A 64 2.36 -11.83 -0.65
CA ASP A 64 3.06 -11.71 -1.91
C ASP A 64 2.96 -10.26 -2.39
N ILE A 65 4.02 -9.75 -2.97
CA ILE A 65 3.99 -8.37 -3.49
C ILE A 65 2.90 -8.17 -4.52
N SER A 66 2.52 -9.24 -5.23
CA SER A 66 1.44 -9.16 -6.20
C SER A 66 0.13 -8.69 -5.59
N ALA A 67 -0.08 -8.97 -4.31
CA ALA A 67 -1.28 -8.50 -3.62
C ALA A 67 -1.30 -6.98 -3.48
N LEU A 68 -0.12 -6.36 -3.42
CA LEU A 68 -0.02 -4.91 -3.23
C LEU A 68 -0.10 -4.15 -4.55
N ILE A 69 0.35 -4.75 -5.62
CA ILE A 69 0.41 -4.08 -6.92
C ILE A 69 -0.71 -4.51 -7.85
N ALA A 70 -1.57 -5.40 -7.42
CA ALA A 70 -2.66 -5.87 -8.27
C ALA A 70 -3.59 -4.72 -8.62
N ILE A 71 -3.85 -4.59 -9.91
CA ILE A 71 -4.84 -3.66 -10.41
C ILE A 71 -6.05 -4.50 -10.77
N ASP A 72 -7.21 -4.07 -10.32
CA ASP A 72 -8.42 -4.83 -10.54
C ASP A 72 -8.69 -4.96 -12.03
N GLN A 73 -8.50 -6.15 -12.55
CA GLN A 73 -8.74 -6.46 -13.94
C GLN A 73 -10.10 -7.10 -14.17
N ALA A 74 -10.80 -7.40 -13.11
CA ALA A 74 -12.11 -8.04 -13.24
C ALA A 74 -13.07 -7.16 -14.00
N VAL A 75 -12.91 -5.87 -13.86
CA VAL A 75 -13.76 -4.91 -14.56
C VAL A 75 -13.52 -4.97 -16.06
N ALA A 76 -12.32 -5.30 -16.46
CA ALA A 76 -11.96 -5.35 -17.87
C ALA A 76 -12.40 -6.65 -18.57
N SER A 77 -12.70 -7.64 -17.81
CA SER A 77 -13.06 -8.94 -18.38
C SER A 77 -14.53 -9.07 -18.67
#